data_9e0811fea173521b253c7df1c93a0f8b
#
_entry.id   9e0811fea173521b253c7df1c93a0f8b
#
_cell.length_a   1.000
_cell.length_b   1.000
_cell.length_c   1.000
_cell.angle_alpha   90.00
_cell.angle_beta   90.00
_cell.angle_gamma   90.00
#
_symmetry.space_group_name_H-M   'P 1'
#
loop_
_entity.id
_entity.type
_entity.pdbx_description
1 polymer ?
#
loop_
_entity_poly.entity_id
_entity_poly.type
_entity_poly.pdbx_seq_one_letter_code
_entity_poly.pdbx_strand_id
1 'polypeptide(L)'
;MAMTRGTKAFYASVGTVTAALLVLGGVMWIGGEEDVPEEGKPSAGASRKPGAVPTLTPQPDWVEPDRWVALPRPEETTESGLGVKFEAEELGAVAMLVAQQSYTAEKSDTVFKRQMDSYRTYFSAADRLPEREGAVREGRKQADAKVRQTLGLPAEGDYPPGVSVSSRVKGFKIYHSEEGEVGAYLLTASSYRAGETEKEQVAYSVAPLVAVWEAGDWKVSSKATQRLEPVRKTNPVPKAAAVGDTRFNTQGWTAIREAS
;
A
#
# COMPACT_ATOMS: atom_id res chain seq x y z
N MET A 1 -24.49 41.93 33.37
CA MET A 1 -24.90 40.68 32.75
C MET A 1 -23.91 40.35 31.64
N ALA A 2 -22.95 39.49 31.91
CA ALA A 2 -21.90 39.10 30.98
C ALA A 2 -22.21 37.68 30.46
N MET A 3 -22.44 37.52 29.16
CA MET A 3 -22.64 36.22 28.51
C MET A 3 -21.29 35.63 28.11
N THR A 4 -20.95 34.54 28.75
CA THR A 4 -19.82 33.66 28.44
C THR A 4 -20.10 32.95 27.11
N ARG A 5 -19.31 33.23 26.09
CA ARG A 5 -19.26 32.43 24.85
C ARG A 5 -18.44 31.17 25.10
N GLY A 6 -19.13 30.04 25.16
CA GLY A 6 -18.53 28.73 25.31
C GLY A 6 -17.78 28.26 24.04
N THR A 7 -16.60 27.81 24.26
CA THR A 7 -15.71 27.14 23.35
C THR A 7 -16.33 25.80 22.89
N LYS A 8 -16.81 25.74 21.67
CA LYS A 8 -17.17 24.47 20.97
C LYS A 8 -16.49 24.48 19.63
N ALA A 9 -15.29 24.00 19.59
CA ALA A 9 -14.65 23.53 18.37
C ALA A 9 -13.40 22.74 18.79
N PHE A 10 -13.44 21.41 18.66
CA PHE A 10 -12.28 20.55 18.44
C PHE A 10 -12.64 19.06 18.65
N TYR A 11 -13.66 18.57 17.92
CA TYR A 11 -13.87 17.13 17.76
C TYR A 11 -14.50 16.84 16.39
N ALA A 12 -13.75 17.10 15.31
CA ALA A 12 -14.18 16.68 13.98
C ALA A 12 -12.96 16.57 13.04
N SER A 13 -12.00 15.72 13.34
CA SER A 13 -10.91 15.50 12.38
C SER A 13 -10.30 14.08 12.38
N VAL A 14 -10.78 13.14 13.18
CA VAL A 14 -10.18 11.80 13.23
C VAL A 14 -10.82 10.82 12.24
N GLY A 15 -12.04 11.05 11.77
CA GLY A 15 -12.75 10.14 10.86
C GLY A 15 -12.36 10.23 9.37
N THR A 16 -11.61 11.25 8.94
CA THR A 16 -11.38 11.54 7.51
C THR A 16 -10.05 10.96 6.97
N VAL A 17 -9.15 10.54 7.84
CA VAL A 17 -7.80 10.09 7.46
C VAL A 17 -7.83 8.70 6.82
N THR A 18 -8.71 7.82 7.25
CA THR A 18 -8.77 6.42 6.78
C THR A 18 -9.19 6.30 5.31
N ALA A 19 -10.10 7.16 4.84
CA ALA A 19 -10.57 7.13 3.45
C ALA A 19 -9.54 7.60 2.42
N ALA A 20 -8.59 8.48 2.82
CA ALA A 20 -7.59 9.01 1.91
C ALA A 20 -6.48 7.99 1.56
N LEU A 21 -6.20 7.05 2.46
CA LEU A 21 -5.14 6.06 2.27
C LEU A 21 -5.57 4.90 1.36
N LEU A 22 -6.86 4.60 1.24
CA LEU A 22 -7.37 3.56 0.34
C LEU A 22 -7.16 3.88 -1.15
N VAL A 23 -7.04 5.17 -1.50
CA VAL A 23 -6.80 5.60 -2.88
C VAL A 23 -5.35 5.42 -3.31
N LEU A 24 -4.41 5.32 -2.37
CA LEU A 24 -2.98 5.14 -2.66
C LEU A 24 -2.64 3.73 -3.16
N GLY A 25 -3.44 2.73 -2.84
CA GLY A 25 -3.31 1.34 -3.30
C GLY A 25 -3.85 1.06 -4.69
N GLY A 26 -4.13 2.04 -5.47
CA GLY A 26 -4.24 2.09 -6.93
C GLY A 26 -5.03 1.07 -7.70
N VAL A 27 -6.24 0.71 -7.36
CA VAL A 27 -7.28 0.37 -8.33
C VAL A 27 -8.56 1.03 -7.82
N MET A 28 -9.20 1.88 -8.64
CA MET A 28 -10.55 2.36 -8.35
C MET A 28 -11.46 1.15 -8.13
N TRP A 29 -11.73 0.80 -6.90
CA TRP A 29 -12.77 -0.14 -6.57
C TRP A 29 -14.09 0.64 -6.54
N ILE A 30 -14.90 0.43 -7.57
CA ILE A 30 -16.28 0.88 -7.60
C ILE A 30 -17.08 -0.19 -6.86
N GLY A 31 -17.54 0.13 -5.66
CA GLY A 31 -18.62 -0.56 -4.98
C GLY A 31 -18.22 -1.39 -3.76
N GLY A 32 -18.71 -0.97 -2.61
CA GLY A 32 -18.80 -1.72 -1.37
C GLY A 32 -18.38 -0.91 -0.15
N GLU A 33 -19.33 -0.27 0.52
CA GLU A 33 -19.18 0.11 1.93
C GLU A 33 -19.05 -1.19 2.74
N GLU A 34 -17.88 -1.42 3.32
CA GLU A 34 -17.72 -2.40 4.38
C GLU A 34 -16.98 -1.77 5.54
N ASP A 35 -17.54 -1.97 6.73
CA ASP A 35 -17.10 -1.50 8.03
C ASP A 35 -15.60 -1.63 8.27
N VAL A 36 -14.96 -0.52 8.56
CA VAL A 36 -13.57 -0.45 9.05
C VAL A 36 -13.60 -0.74 10.55
N PRO A 37 -12.90 -1.75 11.06
CA PRO A 37 -12.79 -1.98 12.50
C PRO A 37 -12.06 -0.83 13.20
N GLU A 38 -12.61 -0.38 14.31
CA GLU A 38 -12.06 0.63 15.21
C GLU A 38 -10.66 0.25 15.76
N GLU A 39 -9.86 1.27 15.91
CA GLU A 39 -8.45 1.30 16.31
C GLU A 39 -8.12 0.52 17.59
N GLY A 40 -6.99 -0.19 17.54
CA GLY A 40 -6.20 -0.49 18.72
C GLY A 40 -5.44 0.77 19.18
N LYS A 41 -5.75 1.28 20.37
CA LYS A 41 -5.10 2.45 20.99
C LYS A 41 -3.58 2.26 21.09
N PRO A 42 -2.77 3.24 20.67
CA PRO A 42 -1.33 3.21 20.92
C PRO A 42 -1.05 3.45 22.40
N SER A 43 -0.29 2.54 23.00
CA SER A 43 0.23 2.69 24.35
C SER A 43 1.26 3.82 24.40
N ALA A 44 1.10 4.69 25.37
CA ALA A 44 1.91 5.89 25.55
C ALA A 44 3.34 5.60 26.02
N GLY A 45 4.30 6.19 25.31
CA GLY A 45 5.46 6.86 25.86
C GLY A 45 6.47 6.12 26.72
N ALA A 46 7.61 5.78 26.15
CA ALA A 46 8.87 5.73 26.88
C ALA A 46 9.88 6.71 26.28
N SER A 47 10.24 7.72 27.05
CA SER A 47 11.28 8.72 26.74
C SER A 47 12.64 8.03 26.60
N ARG A 48 13.25 8.04 25.41
CA ARG A 48 14.56 7.42 25.16
C ARG A 48 15.70 8.39 25.51
N LYS A 49 16.63 7.91 26.34
CA LYS A 49 17.95 8.54 26.55
C LYS A 49 18.80 8.36 25.27
N PRO A 50 19.62 9.37 24.90
CA PRO A 50 20.56 9.23 23.77
C PRO A 50 21.64 8.20 24.10
N GLY A 51 21.86 7.22 23.22
CA GLY A 51 23.00 6.31 23.27
C GLY A 51 22.71 4.82 23.47
N ALA A 52 21.43 4.40 23.61
CA ALA A 52 21.12 2.97 23.67
C ALA A 52 20.91 2.41 22.25
N VAL A 53 21.69 1.41 21.88
CA VAL A 53 21.41 0.55 20.72
C VAL A 53 19.99 -0.01 20.91
N PRO A 54 19.06 0.13 19.95
CA PRO A 54 17.72 -0.39 20.11
C PRO A 54 17.79 -1.92 20.20
N THR A 55 17.69 -2.44 21.42
CA THR A 55 17.39 -3.86 21.63
C THR A 55 15.93 -4.03 21.16
N LEU A 56 15.72 -4.78 20.09
CA LEU A 56 14.39 -5.19 19.64
C LEU A 56 13.78 -6.09 20.73
N THR A 57 13.12 -5.49 21.71
CA THR A 57 12.27 -6.23 22.63
C THR A 57 11.02 -6.62 21.84
N PRO A 58 10.71 -7.92 21.70
CA PRO A 58 9.44 -8.33 21.07
C PRO A 58 8.28 -7.63 21.77
N GLN A 59 7.31 -7.15 21.01
CA GLN A 59 6.07 -6.65 21.62
C GLN A 59 5.44 -7.82 22.40
N PRO A 60 4.87 -7.58 23.61
CA PRO A 60 4.37 -8.65 24.47
C PRO A 60 3.36 -9.60 23.80
N ASP A 61 2.68 -9.14 22.75
CA ASP A 61 1.65 -9.86 22.02
C ASP A 61 2.07 -10.28 20.60
N TRP A 62 3.38 -10.24 20.30
CA TRP A 62 3.89 -10.65 18.98
C TRP A 62 3.67 -12.15 18.74
N VAL A 63 2.96 -12.47 17.68
CA VAL A 63 2.78 -13.83 17.18
C VAL A 63 3.56 -13.98 15.88
N GLU A 64 4.49 -14.96 15.84
CA GLU A 64 5.27 -15.23 14.63
C GLU A 64 4.35 -15.64 13.48
N PRO A 65 4.51 -15.08 12.27
CA PRO A 65 3.81 -15.56 11.08
C PRO A 65 4.10 -17.03 10.80
N ASP A 66 3.04 -17.81 10.55
CA ASP A 66 3.15 -19.23 10.22
C ASP A 66 3.93 -19.47 8.92
N ARG A 67 3.91 -18.50 8.02
CA ARG A 67 4.56 -18.57 6.70
C ARG A 67 5.33 -17.30 6.40
N TRP A 68 6.59 -17.48 6.04
CA TRP A 68 7.50 -16.45 5.54
C TRP A 68 8.01 -16.82 4.15
N VAL A 69 8.04 -15.86 3.24
CA VAL A 69 8.62 -16.03 1.91
C VAL A 69 9.57 -14.88 1.60
N ALA A 70 10.75 -15.21 1.08
CA ALA A 70 11.64 -14.28 0.40
C ALA A 70 11.23 -14.25 -1.08
N LEU A 71 10.83 -13.09 -1.57
CA LEU A 71 10.44 -12.95 -2.97
C LEU A 71 11.67 -12.89 -3.89
N PRO A 72 11.59 -13.43 -5.13
CA PRO A 72 12.66 -13.32 -6.10
C PRO A 72 12.91 -11.85 -6.46
N ARG A 73 14.17 -11.55 -6.75
CA ARG A 73 14.58 -10.21 -7.20
C ARG A 73 14.34 -10.07 -8.70
N PRO A 74 14.03 -8.86 -9.19
CA PRO A 74 14.01 -8.60 -10.62
C PRO A 74 15.41 -8.76 -11.22
N GLU A 75 15.52 -9.22 -12.46
CA GLU A 75 16.80 -9.32 -13.19
C GLU A 75 17.31 -7.94 -13.61
N GLU A 76 16.41 -7.01 -13.92
CA GLU A 76 16.74 -5.68 -14.42
C GLU A 76 16.03 -4.59 -13.63
N THR A 77 16.53 -3.37 -13.76
CA THR A 77 15.94 -2.17 -13.16
C THR A 77 15.82 -1.09 -14.23
N THR A 78 14.65 -0.44 -14.33
CA THR A 78 14.43 0.69 -15.24
C THR A 78 15.20 1.94 -14.82
N GLU A 79 15.29 2.94 -15.71
CA GLU A 79 15.88 4.27 -15.39
C GLU A 79 15.17 4.96 -14.21
N SER A 80 13.89 4.69 -13.99
CA SER A 80 13.12 5.19 -12.85
C SER A 80 13.31 4.39 -11.56
N GLY A 81 14.22 3.38 -11.56
CA GLY A 81 14.51 2.55 -10.39
C GLY A 81 13.47 1.48 -10.10
N LEU A 82 12.62 1.12 -11.07
CA LEU A 82 11.62 0.06 -10.93
C LEU A 82 12.17 -1.28 -11.42
N GLY A 83 12.03 -2.33 -10.60
CA GLY A 83 12.46 -3.67 -10.97
C GLY A 83 11.57 -4.27 -12.07
N VAL A 84 12.19 -4.94 -13.05
CA VAL A 84 11.53 -5.61 -14.18
C VAL A 84 12.22 -6.95 -14.47
N LYS A 85 11.64 -7.75 -15.35
CA LYS A 85 12.14 -9.10 -15.66
C LYS A 85 12.11 -10.01 -14.42
N PHE A 86 10.94 -10.17 -13.87
CA PHE A 86 10.71 -11.16 -12.82
C PHE A 86 10.60 -12.56 -13.43
N GLU A 87 11.03 -13.58 -12.67
CA GLU A 87 10.93 -14.98 -13.08
C GLU A 87 9.49 -15.38 -13.46
N ALA A 88 9.34 -16.28 -14.46
CA ALA A 88 8.04 -16.71 -15.00
C ALA A 88 7.24 -17.64 -14.05
N GLU A 89 7.57 -17.66 -12.77
CA GLU A 89 6.94 -18.49 -11.75
C GLU A 89 5.95 -17.70 -10.87
N GLU A 90 5.13 -18.40 -10.11
CA GLU A 90 4.13 -17.82 -9.20
C GLU A 90 4.70 -16.75 -8.27
N LEU A 91 5.87 -17.03 -7.66
CA LEU A 91 6.51 -16.06 -6.77
C LEU A 91 7.09 -14.85 -7.51
N GLY A 92 7.49 -15.00 -8.78
CA GLY A 92 7.88 -13.89 -9.65
C GLY A 92 6.71 -12.97 -9.94
N ALA A 93 5.51 -13.53 -10.20
CA ALA A 93 4.29 -12.75 -10.33
C ALA A 93 3.98 -11.94 -9.05
N VAL A 94 4.05 -12.61 -7.89
CA VAL A 94 3.85 -11.93 -6.59
C VAL A 94 4.90 -10.84 -6.37
N ALA A 95 6.17 -11.10 -6.70
CA ALA A 95 7.25 -10.12 -6.57
C ALA A 95 6.99 -8.87 -7.40
N MET A 96 6.53 -9.02 -8.65
CA MET A 96 6.13 -7.91 -9.52
C MET A 96 4.95 -7.13 -8.92
N LEU A 97 3.89 -7.83 -8.44
CA LEU A 97 2.74 -7.19 -7.80
C LEU A 97 3.15 -6.39 -6.55
N VAL A 98 4.08 -6.94 -5.75
CA VAL A 98 4.66 -6.27 -4.58
C VAL A 98 5.45 -5.03 -5.01
N ALA A 99 6.28 -5.13 -6.04
CA ALA A 99 7.05 -4.01 -6.57
C ALA A 99 6.13 -2.89 -7.10
N GLN A 100 5.03 -3.27 -7.77
CA GLN A 100 4.03 -2.35 -8.28
C GLN A 100 3.31 -1.57 -7.16
N GLN A 101 3.01 -2.22 -6.02
CA GLN A 101 2.31 -1.60 -4.89
C GLN A 101 3.26 -0.89 -3.91
N SER A 102 4.55 -1.18 -3.95
CA SER A 102 5.52 -0.64 -3.01
C SER A 102 6.20 0.61 -3.59
N TYR A 103 6.19 1.68 -2.83
CA TYR A 103 6.92 2.91 -3.18
C TYR A 103 7.23 3.73 -1.94
N THR A 104 8.19 4.63 -2.09
CA THR A 104 8.48 5.69 -1.12
C THR A 104 8.62 7.00 -1.89
N ALA A 105 7.92 8.03 -1.45
CA ALA A 105 8.05 9.39 -1.98
C ALA A 105 8.62 10.30 -0.90
N GLU A 106 9.77 10.87 -1.18
CA GLU A 106 10.51 11.77 -0.28
C GLU A 106 11.13 12.93 -1.08
N LYS A 107 11.31 14.06 -0.43
CA LYS A 107 11.99 15.24 -1.03
C LYS A 107 11.33 15.68 -2.35
N SER A 108 12.09 15.55 -3.46
CA SER A 108 11.66 15.96 -4.80
C SER A 108 10.71 14.98 -5.51
N ASP A 109 10.53 13.78 -4.96
CA ASP A 109 9.55 12.84 -5.52
C ASP A 109 8.15 13.16 -4.99
N THR A 110 7.15 12.87 -5.83
CA THR A 110 5.74 12.95 -5.49
C THR A 110 5.08 11.59 -5.64
N VAL A 111 4.01 11.37 -4.90
CA VAL A 111 3.17 10.17 -5.05
C VAL A 111 2.70 10.05 -6.50
N PHE A 112 2.29 11.16 -7.11
CA PHE A 112 1.85 11.19 -8.51
C PHE A 112 2.91 10.66 -9.47
N LYS A 113 4.15 11.19 -9.40
CA LYS A 113 5.24 10.78 -10.29
C LYS A 113 5.52 9.27 -10.15
N ARG A 114 5.73 8.79 -8.94
CA ARG A 114 6.00 7.37 -8.66
C ARG A 114 4.88 6.45 -9.14
N GLN A 115 3.63 6.84 -8.95
CA GLN A 115 2.48 6.06 -9.40
C GLN A 115 2.34 6.05 -10.93
N MET A 116 2.68 7.14 -11.64
CA MET A 116 2.67 7.16 -13.10
C MET A 116 3.79 6.30 -13.70
N ASP A 117 4.99 6.32 -13.11
CA ASP A 117 6.09 5.45 -13.53
C ASP A 117 5.74 3.98 -13.30
N SER A 118 5.15 3.64 -12.14
CA SER A 118 4.65 2.30 -11.84
C SER A 118 3.56 1.86 -12.83
N TYR A 119 2.60 2.73 -13.17
CA TYR A 119 1.57 2.42 -14.16
C TYR A 119 2.17 2.08 -15.53
N ARG A 120 3.10 2.88 -16.01
CA ARG A 120 3.73 2.67 -17.32
C ARG A 120 4.60 1.40 -17.37
N THR A 121 5.21 1.03 -16.25
CA THR A 121 6.11 -0.11 -16.17
C THR A 121 5.37 -1.43 -15.98
N TYR A 122 4.41 -1.45 -15.05
CA TYR A 122 3.84 -2.72 -14.57
C TYR A 122 2.49 -3.09 -15.16
N PHE A 123 1.76 -2.18 -15.81
CA PHE A 123 0.45 -2.53 -16.36
C PHE A 123 0.57 -3.16 -17.75
N SER A 124 -0.38 -4.04 -18.09
CA SER A 124 -0.47 -4.71 -19.39
C SER A 124 -0.65 -3.72 -20.53
N ALA A 125 -0.28 -4.10 -21.77
CA ALA A 125 -0.49 -3.26 -22.94
C ALA A 125 -1.97 -2.87 -23.12
N ALA A 126 -2.88 -3.80 -22.80
CA ALA A 126 -4.33 -3.57 -22.87
C ALA A 126 -4.82 -2.51 -21.85
N ASP A 127 -4.10 -2.30 -20.75
CA ASP A 127 -4.42 -1.29 -19.75
C ASP A 127 -3.73 0.06 -20.00
N ARG A 128 -2.64 0.08 -20.79
CA ARG A 128 -1.86 1.29 -21.14
C ARG A 128 -2.31 1.99 -22.41
N LEU A 129 -3.58 1.86 -22.78
CA LEU A 129 -4.13 2.53 -23.95
C LEU A 129 -4.17 4.05 -23.75
N PRO A 130 -3.90 4.87 -24.79
CA PRO A 130 -3.87 6.33 -24.69
C PRO A 130 -5.14 6.94 -24.09
N GLU A 131 -6.30 6.40 -24.43
CA GLU A 131 -7.60 6.84 -23.90
C GLU A 131 -7.76 6.55 -22.40
N ARG A 132 -7.06 5.55 -21.85
CA ARG A 132 -7.06 5.23 -20.44
C ARG A 132 -6.01 6.01 -19.65
N GLU A 133 -4.87 6.31 -20.27
CA GLU A 133 -3.79 7.03 -19.59
C GLU A 133 -4.26 8.39 -19.06
N GLY A 134 -5.11 9.10 -19.80
CA GLY A 134 -5.70 10.36 -19.37
C GLY A 134 -6.51 10.22 -18.08
N ALA A 135 -7.39 9.22 -18.01
CA ALA A 135 -8.20 8.95 -16.83
C ALA A 135 -7.35 8.50 -15.63
N VAL A 136 -6.35 7.64 -15.87
CA VAL A 136 -5.40 7.20 -14.83
C VAL A 136 -4.62 8.40 -14.31
N ARG A 137 -4.09 9.25 -15.18
CA ARG A 137 -3.34 10.46 -14.81
C ARG A 137 -4.18 11.36 -13.91
N GLU A 138 -5.44 11.61 -14.28
CA GLU A 138 -6.32 12.46 -13.48
C GLU A 138 -6.62 11.82 -12.11
N GLY A 139 -6.93 10.53 -12.06
CA GLY A 139 -7.13 9.81 -10.80
C GLY A 139 -5.90 9.87 -9.90
N ARG A 140 -4.68 9.78 -10.46
CA ARG A 140 -3.43 9.89 -9.68
C ARG A 140 -3.17 11.30 -9.17
N LYS A 141 -3.51 12.34 -9.95
CA LYS A 141 -3.47 13.73 -9.46
C LYS A 141 -4.42 13.95 -8.29
N GLN A 142 -5.64 13.43 -8.38
CA GLN A 142 -6.60 13.53 -7.28
C GLN A 142 -6.12 12.81 -6.03
N ALA A 143 -5.48 11.63 -6.18
CA ALA A 143 -4.87 10.90 -5.07
C ALA A 143 -3.72 11.69 -4.43
N ASP A 144 -2.82 12.28 -5.21
CA ASP A 144 -1.74 13.13 -4.70
C ASP A 144 -2.29 14.38 -3.99
N ALA A 145 -3.27 15.05 -4.59
CA ALA A 145 -3.94 16.20 -3.96
C ALA A 145 -4.58 15.84 -2.62
N LYS A 146 -5.18 14.65 -2.50
CA LYS A 146 -5.75 14.16 -1.24
C LYS A 146 -4.68 13.89 -0.19
N VAL A 147 -3.55 13.30 -0.56
CA VAL A 147 -2.38 13.11 0.32
C VAL A 147 -1.89 14.46 0.82
N ARG A 148 -1.67 15.42 -0.08
CA ARG A 148 -1.22 16.78 0.25
C ARG A 148 -2.20 17.47 1.22
N GLN A 149 -3.48 17.38 0.95
CA GLN A 149 -4.52 17.93 1.85
C GLN A 149 -4.44 17.29 3.24
N THR A 150 -4.26 15.95 3.31
CA THR A 150 -4.19 15.20 4.57
C THR A 150 -2.96 15.61 5.39
N LEU A 151 -1.84 15.86 4.72
CA LEU A 151 -0.57 16.28 5.33
C LEU A 151 -0.46 17.79 5.55
N GLY A 152 -1.45 18.59 5.15
CA GLY A 152 -1.40 20.06 5.23
C GLY A 152 -0.34 20.68 4.31
N LEU A 153 -0.02 20.03 3.19
CA LEU A 153 0.99 20.46 2.24
C LEU A 153 0.41 21.42 1.19
N PRO A 154 1.26 22.24 0.52
CA PRO A 154 0.87 23.00 -0.67
C PRO A 154 0.30 22.09 -1.76
N ALA A 155 -0.65 22.61 -2.54
CA ALA A 155 -1.31 21.84 -3.61
C ALA A 155 -0.32 21.39 -4.72
N GLU A 156 0.78 22.10 -4.91
CA GLU A 156 1.79 21.86 -5.93
C GLU A 156 3.20 21.95 -5.36
N GLY A 157 4.18 21.52 -6.13
CA GLY A 157 5.61 21.54 -5.77
C GLY A 157 6.09 20.24 -5.12
N ASP A 158 7.36 20.22 -4.76
CA ASP A 158 7.99 19.10 -4.08
C ASP A 158 7.50 18.95 -2.64
N TYR A 159 7.68 17.77 -2.07
CA TYR A 159 7.42 17.58 -0.65
C TYR A 159 8.46 18.30 0.20
N PRO A 160 8.03 19.04 1.24
CA PRO A 160 8.97 19.68 2.17
C PRO A 160 9.90 18.65 2.84
N PRO A 161 11.08 19.08 3.30
CA PRO A 161 11.96 18.22 4.07
C PRO A 161 11.27 17.58 5.28
N GLY A 162 11.54 16.30 5.51
CA GLY A 162 10.94 15.52 6.60
C GLY A 162 9.55 14.96 6.33
N VAL A 163 8.88 15.40 5.26
CA VAL A 163 7.66 14.75 4.78
C VAL A 163 8.01 13.45 4.08
N SER A 164 7.33 12.38 4.42
CA SER A 164 7.46 11.10 3.74
C SER A 164 6.11 10.40 3.57
N VAL A 165 5.95 9.76 2.43
CA VAL A 165 4.80 8.90 2.12
C VAL A 165 5.34 7.59 1.57
N SER A 166 4.94 6.48 2.15
CA SER A 166 5.36 5.17 1.67
C SER A 166 4.20 4.18 1.63
N SER A 167 4.32 3.22 0.74
CA SER A 167 3.45 2.07 0.64
C SER A 167 4.34 0.82 0.58
N ARG A 168 4.09 -0.15 1.46
CA ARG A 168 4.87 -1.39 1.52
C ARG A 168 3.94 -2.58 1.69
N VAL A 169 4.06 -3.55 0.80
CA VAL A 169 3.34 -4.81 0.96
C VAL A 169 4.02 -5.62 2.05
N LYS A 170 3.26 -6.02 3.05
CA LYS A 170 3.71 -6.79 4.22
C LYS A 170 3.37 -8.27 4.15
N GLY A 171 2.39 -8.62 3.33
CA GLY A 171 1.98 -10.00 3.13
C GLY A 171 1.12 -10.16 1.90
N PHE A 172 0.92 -11.41 1.50
CA PHE A 172 0.06 -11.76 0.38
C PHE A 172 -0.71 -13.07 0.65
N LYS A 173 -1.77 -13.28 -0.13
CA LYS A 173 -2.50 -14.54 -0.19
C LYS A 173 -2.94 -14.80 -1.63
N ILE A 174 -2.42 -15.88 -2.23
CA ILE A 174 -2.80 -16.28 -3.57
C ILE A 174 -4.20 -16.90 -3.53
N TYR A 175 -5.07 -16.48 -4.43
CA TYR A 175 -6.42 -17.03 -4.59
C TYR A 175 -6.63 -17.69 -5.96
N HIS A 176 -5.70 -17.49 -6.90
CA HIS A 176 -5.70 -18.10 -8.23
C HIS A 176 -4.26 -18.24 -8.71
N SER A 177 -3.91 -19.39 -9.28
CA SER A 177 -2.60 -19.63 -9.89
C SER A 177 -2.76 -20.61 -11.03
N GLU A 178 -2.48 -20.15 -12.24
CA GLU A 178 -2.40 -20.93 -13.47
C GLU A 178 -1.17 -20.48 -14.26
N GLU A 179 -0.75 -21.25 -15.26
CA GLU A 179 0.37 -20.89 -16.12
C GLU A 179 0.14 -19.51 -16.78
N GLY A 180 1.03 -18.57 -16.51
CA GLY A 180 0.96 -17.21 -17.03
C GLY A 180 -0.10 -16.32 -16.39
N GLU A 181 -0.77 -16.73 -15.31
CA GLU A 181 -1.73 -15.92 -14.59
C GLU A 181 -1.76 -16.20 -13.09
N VAL A 182 -1.56 -15.18 -12.28
CA VAL A 182 -1.59 -15.28 -10.80
C VAL A 182 -2.45 -14.18 -10.21
N GLY A 183 -3.45 -14.58 -9.41
CA GLY A 183 -4.30 -13.68 -8.64
C GLY A 183 -3.95 -13.72 -7.15
N ALA A 184 -3.66 -12.55 -6.57
CA ALA A 184 -3.29 -12.44 -5.17
C ALA A 184 -4.01 -11.27 -4.46
N TYR A 185 -4.32 -11.46 -3.18
CA TYR A 185 -4.58 -10.39 -2.25
C TYR A 185 -3.26 -9.87 -1.72
N LEU A 186 -3.05 -8.56 -1.74
CA LEU A 186 -1.88 -7.92 -1.16
C LEU A 186 -2.28 -7.14 0.09
N LEU A 187 -1.61 -7.42 1.20
CA LEU A 187 -1.73 -6.67 2.44
C LEU A 187 -0.70 -5.54 2.44
N THR A 188 -1.16 -4.33 2.31
CA THR A 188 -0.33 -3.14 2.16
C THR A 188 -0.39 -2.28 3.41
N ALA A 189 0.77 -1.90 3.95
CA ALA A 189 0.93 -0.86 4.96
C ALA A 189 1.29 0.44 4.26
N SER A 190 0.41 1.43 4.33
CA SER A 190 0.68 2.80 3.89
C SER A 190 1.05 3.63 5.09
N SER A 191 2.21 4.29 5.05
CA SER A 191 2.65 5.17 6.10
C SER A 191 2.89 6.57 5.57
N TYR A 192 2.68 7.56 6.43
CA TYR A 192 2.96 8.95 6.13
C TYR A 192 3.41 9.72 7.37
N ARG A 193 4.25 10.71 7.14
CA ARG A 193 4.77 11.63 8.14
C ARG A 193 4.76 13.04 7.56
N ALA A 194 4.19 13.98 8.28
CA ALA A 194 4.01 15.36 7.82
C ALA A 194 5.24 16.27 8.06
N GLY A 195 6.26 15.77 8.75
CA GLY A 195 7.49 16.52 9.07
C GLY A 195 8.46 15.68 9.92
N GLU A 196 9.67 16.18 10.16
CA GLU A 196 10.73 15.43 10.87
C GLU A 196 10.34 15.06 12.31
N THR A 197 9.59 15.93 12.99
CA THR A 197 9.16 15.74 14.39
C THR A 197 7.82 15.07 14.54
N GLU A 198 7.08 14.91 13.43
CA GLU A 198 5.75 14.31 13.43
C GLU A 198 5.81 12.79 13.56
N LYS A 199 4.81 12.23 14.23
CA LYS A 199 4.68 10.77 14.34
C LYS A 199 4.26 10.19 13.00
N GLU A 200 4.89 9.10 12.62
CA GLU A 200 4.46 8.29 11.49
C GLU A 200 3.08 7.67 11.76
N GLN A 201 2.17 7.83 10.82
CA GLN A 201 0.86 7.21 10.84
C GLN A 201 0.85 6.06 9.84
N VAL A 202 0.27 4.92 10.23
CA VAL A 202 0.23 3.70 9.40
C VAL A 202 -1.20 3.22 9.28
N ALA A 203 -1.62 2.93 8.04
CA ALA A 203 -2.90 2.29 7.75
C ALA A 203 -2.66 1.02 6.90
N TYR A 204 -3.46 0.00 7.16
CA TYR A 204 -3.42 -1.25 6.42
C TYR A 204 -4.61 -1.34 5.46
N SER A 205 -4.35 -1.85 4.27
CA SER A 205 -5.37 -2.10 3.25
C SER A 205 -5.12 -3.44 2.56
N VAL A 206 -6.17 -3.99 1.95
CA VAL A 206 -6.09 -5.20 1.14
C VAL A 206 -6.58 -4.90 -0.26
N ALA A 207 -5.79 -5.26 -1.27
CA ALA A 207 -6.14 -5.11 -2.67
C ALA A 207 -6.03 -6.44 -3.42
N PRO A 208 -7.07 -6.87 -4.16
CA PRO A 208 -6.96 -7.96 -5.12
C PRO A 208 -6.27 -7.47 -6.39
N LEU A 209 -5.26 -8.17 -6.85
CA LEU A 209 -4.58 -7.90 -8.11
C LEU A 209 -4.36 -9.20 -8.87
N VAL A 210 -4.28 -9.09 -10.20
CA VAL A 210 -3.94 -10.21 -11.08
C VAL A 210 -2.75 -9.82 -11.94
N ALA A 211 -1.72 -10.66 -11.90
CA ALA A 211 -0.59 -10.61 -12.81
C ALA A 211 -0.82 -11.55 -13.99
N VAL A 212 -0.46 -11.11 -15.19
CA VAL A 212 -0.43 -11.92 -16.40
C VAL A 212 0.96 -11.89 -17.01
N TRP A 213 1.41 -13.00 -17.58
CA TRP A 213 2.68 -13.07 -18.29
C TRP A 213 2.53 -12.45 -19.68
N GLU A 214 3.25 -11.38 -19.97
CA GLU A 214 3.15 -10.63 -21.23
C GLU A 214 4.53 -10.14 -21.67
N ALA A 215 4.92 -10.47 -22.90
CA ALA A 215 6.18 -10.03 -23.50
C ALA A 215 7.44 -10.31 -22.65
N GLY A 216 7.47 -11.46 -21.98
CA GLY A 216 8.63 -11.91 -21.20
C GLY A 216 8.76 -11.29 -19.82
N ASP A 217 7.66 -10.77 -19.26
CA ASP A 217 7.61 -10.24 -17.90
C ASP A 217 6.18 -10.27 -17.34
N TRP A 218 6.02 -10.21 -16.04
CA TRP A 218 4.71 -10.09 -15.40
C TRP A 218 4.14 -8.68 -15.50
N LYS A 219 2.82 -8.59 -15.77
CA LYS A 219 2.09 -7.33 -15.88
C LYS A 219 0.77 -7.39 -15.12
N VAL A 220 0.39 -6.30 -14.46
CA VAL A 220 -0.95 -6.14 -13.86
C VAL A 220 -1.98 -6.06 -14.97
N SER A 221 -3.06 -6.83 -14.87
CA SER A 221 -4.16 -6.81 -15.83
C SER A 221 -5.49 -6.52 -15.17
N SER A 222 -6.09 -5.36 -15.48
CA SER A 222 -7.43 -5.01 -15.05
C SER A 222 -8.48 -5.94 -15.65
N LYS A 223 -8.28 -6.38 -16.90
CA LYS A 223 -9.17 -7.33 -17.59
C LYS A 223 -9.16 -8.70 -16.90
N ALA A 224 -7.99 -9.22 -16.54
CA ALA A 224 -7.87 -10.48 -15.80
C ALA A 224 -8.47 -10.33 -14.39
N THR A 225 -8.24 -9.21 -13.71
CA THR A 225 -8.84 -8.92 -12.39
C THR A 225 -10.37 -8.96 -12.44
N GLN A 226 -10.97 -8.40 -13.48
CA GLN A 226 -12.41 -8.46 -13.71
C GLN A 226 -12.90 -9.89 -14.00
N ARG A 227 -12.19 -10.61 -14.87
CA ARG A 227 -12.53 -11.99 -15.26
C ARG A 227 -12.49 -12.95 -14.07
N LEU A 228 -11.55 -12.76 -13.14
CA LEU A 228 -11.41 -13.59 -11.93
C LEU A 228 -12.31 -13.14 -10.76
N GLU A 229 -13.19 -12.18 -10.95
CA GLU A 229 -14.14 -11.78 -9.90
C GLU A 229 -15.02 -12.94 -9.38
N PRO A 230 -15.56 -13.87 -10.20
CA PRO A 230 -16.28 -15.04 -9.71
C PRO A 230 -15.42 -15.94 -8.81
N VAL A 231 -14.15 -16.17 -9.18
CA VAL A 231 -13.19 -16.95 -8.37
C VAL A 231 -12.93 -16.26 -7.04
N ARG A 232 -12.77 -14.93 -7.06
CA ARG A 232 -12.58 -14.12 -5.87
C ARG A 232 -13.78 -14.15 -4.92
N LYS A 233 -15.02 -14.21 -5.44
CA LYS A 233 -16.22 -14.34 -4.62
C LYS A 233 -16.27 -15.65 -3.83
N THR A 234 -15.66 -16.72 -4.32
CA THR A 234 -15.55 -18.00 -3.60
C THR A 234 -14.33 -18.04 -2.65
N ASN A 235 -13.43 -17.10 -2.77
CA ASN A 235 -12.26 -16.92 -1.92
C ASN A 235 -12.36 -15.55 -1.20
N PRO A 236 -12.99 -15.51 -0.01
CA PRO A 236 -13.28 -14.24 0.64
C PRO A 236 -12.03 -13.41 0.89
N VAL A 237 -12.17 -12.09 0.72
CA VAL A 237 -11.09 -11.14 0.98
C VAL A 237 -10.65 -11.27 2.44
N PRO A 238 -9.37 -11.58 2.69
CA PRO A 238 -8.89 -11.67 4.06
C PRO A 238 -8.90 -10.28 4.72
N LYS A 239 -9.20 -10.22 6.00
CA LYS A 239 -9.15 -8.95 6.75
C LYS A 239 -7.71 -8.49 6.90
N ALA A 240 -7.51 -7.17 6.84
CA ALA A 240 -6.20 -6.58 7.11
C ALA A 240 -5.78 -6.86 8.56
N ALA A 241 -4.50 -7.23 8.72
CA ALA A 241 -3.89 -7.48 10.02
C ALA A 241 -2.40 -7.15 9.95
N ALA A 242 -1.86 -6.55 11.00
CA ALA A 242 -0.41 -6.30 11.07
C ALA A 242 0.36 -7.62 11.16
N VAL A 243 1.57 -7.65 10.59
CA VAL A 243 2.52 -8.75 10.84
C VAL A 243 2.81 -8.79 12.34
N GLY A 244 2.71 -9.98 12.95
CA GLY A 244 2.83 -10.15 14.39
C GLY A 244 1.50 -10.14 15.15
N ASP A 245 0.38 -9.81 14.50
CA ASP A 245 -0.96 -9.97 15.06
C ASP A 245 -1.46 -11.41 14.84
N THR A 246 -2.10 -12.02 15.81
CA THR A 246 -2.72 -13.35 15.70
C THR A 246 -3.65 -13.46 14.48
N ARG A 247 -4.36 -12.37 14.15
CA ARG A 247 -5.24 -12.32 12.98
C ARG A 247 -4.49 -12.49 11.66
N PHE A 248 -3.20 -12.13 11.58
CA PHE A 248 -2.40 -12.34 10.38
C PHE A 248 -2.40 -13.81 9.98
N ASN A 249 -2.14 -14.71 10.92
CA ASN A 249 -2.13 -16.16 10.70
C ASN A 249 -3.54 -16.71 10.42
N THR A 250 -4.54 -16.32 11.21
CA THR A 250 -5.91 -16.82 11.04
C THR A 250 -6.58 -16.36 9.75
N GLN A 251 -6.15 -15.25 9.15
CA GLN A 251 -6.57 -14.81 7.81
C GLN A 251 -5.81 -15.52 6.68
N GLY A 252 -4.79 -16.29 7.00
CA GLY A 252 -3.99 -17.08 6.05
C GLY A 252 -3.01 -16.24 5.22
N TRP A 253 -2.52 -15.13 5.78
CA TRP A 253 -1.48 -14.33 5.14
C TRP A 253 -0.13 -15.06 5.11
N THR A 254 0.63 -14.84 4.06
CA THR A 254 2.04 -15.18 3.96
C THR A 254 2.85 -13.89 4.12
N ALA A 255 3.72 -13.83 5.10
CA ALA A 255 4.58 -12.68 5.35
C ALA A 255 5.74 -12.63 4.36
N ILE A 256 6.15 -11.42 4.00
CA ILE A 256 7.27 -11.18 3.11
C ILE A 256 8.50 -10.83 3.95
N ARG A 257 9.58 -11.60 3.77
CA ARG A 257 10.89 -11.23 4.31
C ARG A 257 11.47 -10.11 3.48
N GLU A 258 11.79 -9.00 4.13
CA GLU A 258 12.57 -7.95 3.48
C GLU A 258 13.97 -8.53 3.15
N ALA A 259 14.44 -8.32 1.92
CA ALA A 259 15.79 -8.71 1.56
C ALA A 259 16.76 -7.88 2.42
N SER A 260 17.61 -8.58 3.19
CA SER A 260 18.72 -8.00 3.95
C SER A 260 19.80 -7.47 3.02
#